data_7e7fc87298e27aa8e072a2a3ca06bc7d
#
_entry.id   7e7fc87298e27aa8e072a2a3ca06bc7d
#
_cell.length_a   1.000
_cell.length_b   1.000
_cell.length_c   1.000
_cell.angle_alpha   90.00
_cell.angle_beta   90.00
_cell.angle_gamma   90.00
#
_symmetry.space_group_name_H-M   'P 1'
#
loop_
_entity.id
_entity.type
_entity.pdbx_description
1 polymer ?
#
loop_
_entity_poly.entity_id
_entity_poly.type
_entity_poly.pdbx_seq_one_letter_code
_entity_poly.pdbx_strand_id
1 'polypeptide(L)'
;KIFSFWQDSGIARFYWDYDIYYTADEHQEAGHYIRENLKLFPNELDIEHFNNFRYNGKTIEYLAVPSTIGQAKLLPALTESLREENPRQTAIVLCEEQMLIPVMHSIPEYFSKINVTMGYPARNTSVAALISMLCDLKNYARQEGDTTYYYYKPVIALLNHKLIKDLCPEEIQQITNYINQKNIVYVIEKSLHFHELTRAIFSSDQHEKIPVYLLKILNLLTRSVLKEEADPIEKEFVFTVYTQIQNLQNTFEE
;
A
#
# COMPACT_ATOMS: atom_id res chain seq x y z
N LYS A 1 15.06 -11.36 -34.40
CA LYS A 1 14.98 -11.06 -35.86
C LYS A 1 15.08 -9.56 -36.15
N ILE A 2 14.32 -8.67 -35.48
CA ILE A 2 14.38 -7.21 -35.73
C ILE A 2 15.73 -6.65 -35.29
N PHE A 3 16.18 -6.95 -34.07
CA PHE A 3 17.46 -6.46 -33.57
C PHE A 3 18.66 -6.97 -34.38
N SER A 4 18.63 -8.22 -34.80
CA SER A 4 19.68 -8.78 -35.69
C SER A 4 19.74 -8.04 -37.02
N PHE A 5 18.58 -7.75 -37.63
CA PHE A 5 18.50 -6.97 -38.87
C PHE A 5 19.07 -5.55 -38.68
N TRP A 6 18.78 -4.87 -37.56
CA TRP A 6 19.31 -3.54 -37.30
C TRP A 6 20.82 -3.55 -37.04
N GLN A 7 21.32 -4.59 -36.36
CA GLN A 7 22.74 -4.78 -36.14
C GLN A 7 23.47 -4.99 -37.50
N ASP A 8 22.98 -5.92 -38.31
CA ASP A 8 23.58 -6.23 -39.61
C ASP A 8 23.53 -5.04 -40.59
N SER A 9 22.52 -4.19 -40.44
CA SER A 9 22.37 -2.93 -41.19
C SER A 9 23.19 -1.76 -40.62
N GLY A 10 23.90 -1.94 -39.51
CA GLY A 10 24.67 -0.89 -38.83
C GLY A 10 23.83 0.21 -38.18
N ILE A 11 22.52 -0.01 -38.02
CA ILE A 11 21.58 0.98 -37.45
C ILE A 11 21.56 0.93 -35.93
N ALA A 12 21.82 -0.25 -35.32
CA ALA A 12 21.77 -0.44 -33.89
C ALA A 12 23.14 -0.80 -33.29
N ARG A 13 23.40 -0.25 -32.11
CA ARG A 13 24.51 -0.63 -31.23
C ARG A 13 23.96 -1.07 -29.90
N PHE A 14 24.64 -2.02 -29.23
CA PHE A 14 24.17 -2.61 -27.99
C PHE A 14 25.15 -2.30 -26.87
N TYR A 15 24.62 -1.84 -25.75
CA TYR A 15 25.35 -1.50 -24.54
C TYR A 15 24.78 -2.31 -23.40
N TRP A 16 25.57 -3.27 -22.90
CA TRP A 16 25.18 -4.15 -21.81
C TRP A 16 25.96 -3.79 -20.55
N ASP A 17 25.27 -3.27 -19.53
CA ASP A 17 25.86 -3.02 -18.24
C ASP A 17 25.62 -4.24 -17.33
N TYR A 18 26.72 -4.88 -16.90
CA TYR A 18 26.71 -6.06 -16.04
C TYR A 18 28.03 -6.15 -15.27
N ASP A 19 28.07 -6.93 -14.19
CA ASP A 19 29.32 -7.28 -13.53
C ASP A 19 29.80 -8.67 -13.96
N ILE A 20 31.11 -8.83 -14.17
CA ILE A 20 31.74 -10.10 -14.53
C ILE A 20 31.39 -11.21 -13.54
N TYR A 21 31.15 -10.87 -12.28
CA TYR A 21 30.71 -11.81 -11.25
C TYR A 21 29.51 -12.65 -11.73
N TYR A 22 28.55 -12.05 -12.43
CA TYR A 22 27.35 -12.74 -12.91
C TYR A 22 27.57 -13.55 -14.19
N THR A 23 28.58 -13.25 -14.98
CA THR A 23 28.79 -13.85 -16.30
C THR A 23 29.96 -14.81 -16.36
N ALA A 24 30.88 -14.77 -15.38
CA ALA A 24 32.08 -15.62 -15.34
C ALA A 24 31.77 -17.11 -15.07
N ASP A 25 30.72 -17.40 -14.31
CA ASP A 25 30.28 -18.76 -14.00
C ASP A 25 29.03 -19.09 -14.86
N GLU A 26 29.10 -20.18 -15.63
CA GLU A 26 27.99 -20.63 -16.49
C GLU A 26 26.77 -21.08 -15.67
N HIS A 27 26.97 -21.51 -14.43
CA HIS A 27 25.90 -21.96 -13.52
C HIS A 27 25.22 -20.80 -12.78
N GLN A 28 25.75 -19.57 -12.89
CA GLN A 28 25.15 -18.39 -12.27
C GLN A 28 23.86 -18.00 -13.02
N GLU A 29 22.70 -18.24 -12.38
CA GLU A 29 21.37 -17.99 -12.97
C GLU A 29 21.17 -16.52 -13.36
N ALA A 30 21.58 -15.58 -12.50
CA ALA A 30 21.42 -14.15 -12.73
C ALA A 30 22.13 -13.64 -13.99
N GLY A 31 23.20 -14.32 -14.43
CA GLY A 31 23.93 -13.99 -15.67
C GLY A 31 23.42 -14.69 -16.91
N HIS A 32 22.45 -15.60 -16.81
CA HIS A 32 22.04 -16.45 -17.93
C HIS A 32 21.66 -15.65 -19.19
N TYR A 33 20.70 -14.74 -19.07
CA TYR A 33 20.23 -13.94 -20.21
C TYR A 33 21.27 -12.94 -20.73
N ILE A 34 22.13 -12.43 -19.87
CA ILE A 34 23.24 -11.55 -20.29
C ILE A 34 24.22 -12.34 -21.15
N ARG A 35 24.62 -13.55 -20.72
CA ARG A 35 25.50 -14.42 -21.52
C ARG A 35 24.91 -14.74 -22.89
N GLU A 36 23.61 -15.05 -22.96
CA GLU A 36 22.92 -15.31 -24.23
C GLU A 36 22.87 -14.07 -25.13
N ASN A 37 22.57 -12.91 -24.56
CA ASN A 37 22.52 -11.66 -25.30
C ASN A 37 23.89 -11.24 -25.82
N LEU A 38 24.95 -11.40 -25.02
CA LEU A 38 26.33 -11.09 -25.43
C LEU A 38 26.81 -11.95 -26.60
N LYS A 39 26.35 -13.21 -26.72
CA LYS A 39 26.64 -14.06 -27.88
C LYS A 39 26.01 -13.53 -29.17
N LEU A 40 24.81 -12.94 -29.06
CA LEU A 40 24.03 -12.47 -30.22
C LEU A 40 24.35 -11.02 -30.56
N PHE A 41 24.60 -10.19 -29.59
CA PHE A 41 24.74 -8.74 -29.68
C PHE A 41 25.99 -8.29 -28.92
N PRO A 42 27.13 -8.06 -29.57
CA PRO A 42 28.35 -7.65 -28.94
C PRO A 42 28.17 -6.35 -28.12
N ASN A 43 28.87 -6.27 -27.00
CA ASN A 43 28.82 -5.11 -26.14
C ASN A 43 29.78 -4.02 -26.63
N GLU A 44 29.29 -2.79 -26.73
CA GLU A 44 30.06 -1.60 -27.09
C GLU A 44 30.64 -0.87 -25.86
N LEU A 45 30.29 -1.31 -24.64
CA LEU A 45 30.88 -0.75 -23.40
C LEU A 45 32.28 -1.30 -23.15
N ASP A 46 33.13 -0.45 -22.57
CA ASP A 46 34.50 -0.79 -22.22
C ASP A 46 34.55 -1.75 -21.02
N ILE A 47 35.40 -2.77 -21.10
CA ILE A 47 35.52 -3.87 -20.12
C ILE A 47 35.95 -3.35 -18.72
N GLU A 48 36.59 -2.19 -18.63
CA GLU A 48 37.06 -1.62 -17.36
C GLU A 48 35.93 -1.36 -16.35
N HIS A 49 34.67 -1.26 -16.81
CA HIS A 49 33.52 -0.97 -15.98
C HIS A 49 32.83 -2.22 -15.38
N PHE A 50 33.29 -3.43 -15.69
CA PHE A 50 32.53 -4.66 -15.39
C PHE A 50 32.98 -5.44 -14.16
N ASN A 51 33.82 -4.90 -13.29
CA ASN A 51 34.36 -5.60 -12.13
C ASN A 51 34.14 -4.85 -10.80
N ASN A 52 32.97 -4.25 -10.63
CA ASN A 52 32.65 -3.43 -9.46
C ASN A 52 32.42 -4.25 -8.19
N PHE A 53 31.97 -5.50 -8.30
CA PHE A 53 31.75 -6.37 -7.14
C PHE A 53 33.05 -6.75 -6.42
N ARG A 54 34.14 -6.88 -7.14
CA ARG A 54 35.47 -7.21 -6.58
C ARG A 54 36.28 -5.99 -6.14
N TYR A 55 35.75 -4.79 -6.33
CA TYR A 55 36.46 -3.57 -5.96
C TYR A 55 36.58 -3.44 -4.44
N ASN A 56 37.82 -3.26 -3.92
CA ASN A 56 38.17 -3.29 -2.51
C ASN A 56 37.79 -2.03 -1.71
N GLY A 57 37.01 -1.11 -2.26
CA GLY A 57 36.64 0.17 -1.60
C GLY A 57 35.30 0.12 -0.83
N LYS A 58 34.72 -1.08 -0.58
CA LYS A 58 33.43 -1.21 0.10
C LYS A 58 33.60 -1.49 1.59
N THR A 59 32.88 -0.77 2.41
CA THR A 59 32.70 -1.09 3.83
C THR A 59 31.32 -1.74 4.00
N ILE A 60 31.30 -2.93 4.60
CA ILE A 60 30.06 -3.68 4.86
C ILE A 60 29.94 -3.90 6.35
N GLU A 61 28.86 -3.42 6.95
CA GLU A 61 28.55 -3.60 8.36
C GLU A 61 27.30 -4.45 8.52
N TYR A 62 27.33 -5.40 9.45
CA TYR A 62 26.20 -6.25 9.80
C TYR A 62 25.69 -5.93 11.19
N LEU A 63 24.44 -5.50 11.29
CA LEU A 63 23.80 -5.15 12.55
C LEU A 63 22.65 -6.12 12.83
N ALA A 64 22.79 -6.93 13.87
CA ALA A 64 21.73 -7.82 14.31
C ALA A 64 20.74 -7.09 15.21
N VAL A 65 19.46 -7.11 14.83
CA VAL A 65 18.38 -6.47 15.59
C VAL A 65 17.26 -7.48 15.83
N PRO A 66 16.76 -7.62 17.07
CA PRO A 66 15.88 -8.72 17.46
C PRO A 66 14.45 -8.63 16.90
N SER A 67 14.05 -7.51 16.28
CA SER A 67 12.71 -7.37 15.72
C SER A 67 12.68 -6.49 14.47
N THR A 68 11.70 -6.73 13.60
CA THR A 68 11.46 -5.97 12.36
C THR A 68 11.23 -4.49 12.65
N ILE A 69 10.41 -4.17 13.66
CA ILE A 69 10.20 -2.78 14.09
C ILE A 69 11.47 -2.16 14.68
N GLY A 70 12.28 -2.96 15.39
CA GLY A 70 13.59 -2.52 15.89
C GLY A 70 14.54 -2.11 14.77
N GLN A 71 14.53 -2.82 13.64
CA GLN A 71 15.31 -2.46 12.45
C GLN A 71 14.92 -1.07 11.92
N ALA A 72 13.62 -0.79 11.80
CA ALA A 72 13.16 0.53 11.38
C ALA A 72 13.59 1.63 12.37
N LYS A 73 13.44 1.39 13.68
CA LYS A 73 13.82 2.33 14.74
C LYS A 73 15.33 2.61 14.83
N LEU A 74 16.16 1.78 14.22
CA LEU A 74 17.61 2.00 14.18
C LEU A 74 18.00 3.04 13.12
N LEU A 75 17.15 3.35 12.15
CA LEU A 75 17.43 4.26 11.04
C LEU A 75 17.94 5.64 11.49
N PRO A 76 17.37 6.33 12.49
CA PRO A 76 17.90 7.61 12.94
C PRO A 76 19.38 7.55 13.35
N ALA A 77 19.76 6.48 14.07
CA ALA A 77 21.15 6.30 14.48
C ALA A 77 22.08 5.97 13.31
N LEU A 78 21.61 5.16 12.35
CA LEU A 78 22.41 4.81 11.17
C LEU A 78 22.58 5.97 10.18
N THR A 79 21.64 6.88 10.13
CA THR A 79 21.64 8.00 9.19
C THR A 79 22.16 9.30 9.79
N GLU A 80 22.53 9.34 11.06
CA GLU A 80 23.03 10.56 11.72
C GLU A 80 24.31 11.10 11.05
N SER A 81 25.24 10.21 10.67
CA SER A 81 26.44 10.58 9.94
C SER A 81 26.19 11.13 8.53
N LEU A 82 25.00 10.83 7.96
CA LEU A 82 24.60 11.23 6.62
C LEU A 82 23.83 12.56 6.59
N ARG A 83 23.62 13.19 7.74
CA ARG A 83 22.80 14.39 7.89
C ARG A 83 23.25 15.55 7.00
N GLU A 84 24.56 15.71 6.81
CA GLU A 84 25.15 16.77 6.00
C GLU A 84 25.49 16.31 4.57
N GLU A 85 25.30 15.03 4.27
CA GLU A 85 25.57 14.48 2.96
C GLU A 85 24.41 14.70 1.98
N ASN A 86 24.67 14.52 0.69
CA ASN A 86 23.64 14.62 -0.33
C ASN A 86 22.70 13.41 -0.25
N PRO A 87 21.43 13.58 0.15
CA PRO A 87 20.50 12.47 0.32
C PRO A 87 20.23 11.67 -0.96
N ARG A 88 20.55 12.22 -2.14
CA ARG A 88 20.42 11.50 -3.43
C ARG A 88 21.43 10.35 -3.58
N GLN A 89 22.44 10.28 -2.72
CA GLN A 89 23.45 9.22 -2.73
C GLN A 89 23.13 8.11 -1.73
N THR A 90 22.07 8.25 -0.96
CA THR A 90 21.66 7.28 0.06
C THR A 90 20.41 6.53 -0.38
N ALA A 91 20.44 5.19 -0.30
CA ALA A 91 19.31 4.33 -0.56
C ALA A 91 19.03 3.43 0.65
N ILE A 92 17.75 3.34 1.02
CA ILE A 92 17.25 2.37 1.99
C ILE A 92 16.53 1.28 1.20
N VAL A 93 17.08 0.06 1.23
CA VAL A 93 16.51 -1.09 0.52
C VAL A 93 15.76 -1.96 1.49
N LEU A 94 14.47 -2.19 1.23
CA LEU A 94 13.59 -3.03 2.04
C LEU A 94 13.42 -4.40 1.37
N CYS A 95 13.77 -5.47 2.08
CA CYS A 95 13.55 -6.84 1.61
C CYS A 95 12.08 -7.27 1.80
N GLU A 96 11.36 -6.63 2.73
CA GLU A 96 9.95 -6.88 3.02
C GLU A 96 9.13 -5.61 2.80
N GLU A 97 8.11 -5.67 1.92
CA GLU A 97 7.24 -4.53 1.62
C GLU A 97 6.50 -3.97 2.84
N GLN A 98 6.19 -4.85 3.81
CA GLN A 98 5.49 -4.47 5.05
C GLN A 98 6.31 -3.50 5.92
N MET A 99 7.63 -3.44 5.72
CA MET A 99 8.52 -2.52 6.42
C MET A 99 8.39 -1.08 5.94
N LEU A 100 7.75 -0.81 4.82
CA LEU A 100 7.67 0.54 4.27
C LEU A 100 7.11 1.55 5.27
N ILE A 101 5.96 1.28 5.86
CA ILE A 101 5.30 2.20 6.81
C ILE A 101 6.13 2.40 8.10
N PRO A 102 6.61 1.35 8.79
CA PRO A 102 7.53 1.52 9.91
C PRO A 102 8.78 2.35 9.59
N VAL A 103 9.37 2.11 8.42
CA VAL A 103 10.55 2.85 7.95
C VAL A 103 10.20 4.32 7.70
N MET A 104 9.12 4.61 6.98
CA MET A 104 8.66 5.99 6.73
C MET A 104 8.47 6.79 8.02
N HIS A 105 7.89 6.17 9.06
CA HIS A 105 7.72 6.81 10.38
C HIS A 105 9.01 6.92 11.19
N SER A 106 10.08 6.23 10.79
CA SER A 106 11.37 6.23 11.49
C SER A 106 12.42 7.09 10.80
N ILE A 107 12.14 7.58 9.60
CA ILE A 107 13.06 8.49 8.89
C ILE A 107 13.08 9.83 9.62
N PRO A 108 14.27 10.36 9.99
CA PRO A 108 14.39 11.63 10.68
C PRO A 108 13.88 12.82 9.86
N GLU A 109 13.31 13.81 10.54
CA GLU A 109 12.74 15.03 9.92
C GLU A 109 13.76 15.89 9.16
N TYR A 110 15.05 15.74 9.44
CA TYR A 110 16.08 16.46 8.68
C TYR A 110 16.21 16.00 7.23
N PHE A 111 15.69 14.82 6.87
CA PHE A 111 15.50 14.44 5.47
C PHE A 111 14.18 15.02 4.93
N SER A 112 14.26 16.20 4.35
CA SER A 112 13.08 16.93 3.84
C SER A 112 12.43 16.34 2.60
N LYS A 113 13.13 15.45 1.88
CA LYS A 113 12.64 14.81 0.64
C LYS A 113 13.02 13.34 0.61
N ILE A 114 12.02 12.52 0.38
CA ILE A 114 12.12 11.07 0.27
C ILE A 114 11.49 10.66 -1.06
N ASN A 115 12.16 9.77 -1.79
CA ASN A 115 11.58 9.12 -2.96
C ASN A 115 11.30 7.65 -2.64
N VAL A 116 10.04 7.24 -2.75
CA VAL A 116 9.61 5.86 -2.52
C VAL A 116 9.31 5.23 -3.87
N THR A 117 10.05 4.18 -4.23
CA THR A 117 9.90 3.48 -5.53
C THR A 117 9.18 2.14 -5.42
N MET A 118 8.98 1.62 -4.21
CA MET A 118 8.25 0.37 -4.00
C MET A 118 6.75 0.63 -3.76
N GLY A 119 5.90 -0.30 -4.24
CA GLY A 119 4.49 -0.30 -3.93
C GLY A 119 4.21 -0.82 -2.52
N TYR A 120 3.13 -0.34 -1.92
CA TYR A 120 2.60 -0.90 -0.68
C TYR A 120 1.32 -1.69 -0.97
N PRO A 121 1.19 -2.95 -0.53
CA PRO A 121 0.02 -3.76 -0.83
C PRO A 121 -1.26 -3.12 -0.28
N ALA A 122 -2.21 -2.80 -1.15
CA ALA A 122 -3.48 -2.15 -0.76
C ALA A 122 -4.24 -2.93 0.32
N ARG A 123 -4.14 -4.27 0.31
CA ARG A 123 -4.76 -5.16 1.34
C ARG A 123 -4.32 -4.87 2.78
N ASN A 124 -3.16 -4.26 2.97
CA ASN A 124 -2.60 -3.94 4.29
C ASN A 124 -2.99 -2.53 4.77
N THR A 125 -3.81 -1.81 4.01
CA THR A 125 -4.25 -0.45 4.34
C THR A 125 -5.52 -0.44 5.18
N SER A 126 -5.71 0.62 5.97
CA SER A 126 -6.94 0.83 6.74
C SER A 126 -8.18 0.91 5.84
N VAL A 127 -8.08 1.53 4.68
CA VAL A 127 -9.19 1.62 3.73
C VAL A 127 -9.58 0.27 3.15
N ALA A 128 -8.64 -0.63 2.86
CA ALA A 128 -8.96 -1.97 2.40
C ALA A 128 -9.67 -2.80 3.48
N ALA A 129 -9.25 -2.67 4.74
CA ALA A 129 -9.96 -3.26 5.87
C ALA A 129 -11.38 -2.72 5.99
N LEU A 130 -11.58 -1.40 5.83
CA LEU A 130 -12.91 -0.78 5.81
C LEU A 130 -13.79 -1.36 4.70
N ILE A 131 -13.28 -1.45 3.47
CA ILE A 131 -14.02 -2.03 2.34
C ILE A 131 -14.47 -3.47 2.63
N SER A 132 -13.56 -4.30 3.16
CA SER A 132 -13.92 -5.68 3.55
C SER A 132 -15.03 -5.70 4.58
N MET A 133 -14.95 -4.87 5.63
CA MET A 133 -15.99 -4.77 6.66
C MET A 133 -17.33 -4.28 6.11
N LEU A 134 -17.32 -3.34 5.14
CA LEU A 134 -18.53 -2.86 4.48
C LEU A 134 -19.20 -3.96 3.64
N CYS A 135 -18.42 -4.74 2.91
CA CYS A 135 -18.92 -5.90 2.17
C CYS A 135 -19.51 -6.95 3.12
N ASP A 136 -18.83 -7.27 4.21
CA ASP A 136 -19.32 -8.21 5.22
C ASP A 136 -20.62 -7.71 5.87
N LEU A 137 -20.72 -6.42 6.17
CA LEU A 137 -21.93 -5.82 6.73
C LEU A 137 -23.15 -6.06 5.82
N LYS A 138 -23.00 -5.82 4.51
CA LYS A 138 -24.07 -6.05 3.53
C LYS A 138 -24.43 -7.53 3.40
N ASN A 139 -23.44 -8.42 3.40
CA ASN A 139 -23.65 -9.86 3.29
C ASN A 139 -24.40 -10.45 4.48
N TYR A 140 -24.23 -9.91 5.69
CA TYR A 140 -24.88 -10.39 6.91
C TYR A 140 -26.10 -9.57 7.34
N ALA A 141 -26.54 -8.60 6.52
CA ALA A 141 -27.75 -7.85 6.77
C ALA A 141 -28.99 -8.75 6.61
N ARG A 142 -29.98 -8.57 7.49
CA ARG A 142 -31.28 -9.24 7.44
C ARG A 142 -32.37 -8.21 7.27
N GLN A 143 -33.33 -8.50 6.40
CA GLN A 143 -34.51 -7.67 6.23
C GLN A 143 -35.72 -8.35 6.79
N GLU A 144 -36.49 -7.59 7.57
CA GLU A 144 -37.81 -8.01 8.07
C GLU A 144 -38.81 -6.88 7.77
N GLY A 145 -39.64 -7.06 6.72
CA GLY A 145 -40.50 -6.00 6.19
C GLY A 145 -39.66 -4.82 5.68
N ASP A 146 -39.98 -3.61 6.15
CA ASP A 146 -39.27 -2.37 5.76
C ASP A 146 -38.09 -2.04 6.68
N THR A 147 -37.68 -2.98 7.53
CA THR A 147 -36.60 -2.72 8.51
C THR A 147 -35.43 -3.65 8.26
N THR A 148 -34.21 -3.06 8.21
CA THR A 148 -32.97 -3.81 8.10
C THR A 148 -32.33 -3.98 9.48
N TYR A 149 -31.82 -5.17 9.71
CA TYR A 149 -31.12 -5.57 10.92
C TYR A 149 -29.69 -5.99 10.58
N TYR A 150 -28.74 -5.52 11.36
CA TYR A 150 -27.32 -5.84 11.19
C TYR A 150 -26.81 -6.67 12.36
N TYR A 151 -26.05 -7.72 12.05
CA TYR A 151 -25.39 -8.50 13.10
C TYR A 151 -24.39 -7.63 13.86
N TYR A 152 -24.42 -7.71 15.19
CA TYR A 152 -23.68 -6.76 16.07
C TYR A 152 -22.18 -6.74 15.87
N LYS A 153 -21.52 -7.88 15.53
CA LYS A 153 -20.06 -7.94 15.38
C LYS A 153 -19.51 -7.04 14.27
N PRO A 154 -19.99 -7.13 13.01
CA PRO A 154 -19.61 -6.18 11.96
C PRO A 154 -19.95 -4.74 12.31
N VAL A 155 -21.08 -4.48 12.98
CA VAL A 155 -21.45 -3.12 13.40
C VAL A 155 -20.41 -2.55 14.36
N ILE A 156 -20.07 -3.27 15.42
CA ILE A 156 -19.08 -2.82 16.40
C ILE A 156 -17.69 -2.66 15.75
N ALA A 157 -17.30 -3.60 14.88
CA ALA A 157 -16.02 -3.52 14.17
C ALA A 157 -15.92 -2.27 13.29
N LEU A 158 -16.97 -1.95 12.52
CA LEU A 158 -17.04 -0.76 11.69
C LEU A 158 -17.02 0.53 12.51
N LEU A 159 -17.84 0.63 13.56
CA LEU A 159 -17.90 1.81 14.41
C LEU A 159 -16.56 2.09 15.12
N ASN A 160 -15.79 1.06 15.44
CA ASN A 160 -14.45 1.19 16.04
C ASN A 160 -13.32 1.28 15.00
N HIS A 161 -13.63 1.29 13.71
CA HIS A 161 -12.63 1.42 12.68
C HIS A 161 -11.94 2.80 12.72
N LYS A 162 -10.61 2.84 12.52
CA LYS A 162 -9.79 4.06 12.60
C LYS A 162 -10.40 5.27 11.85
N LEU A 163 -10.96 5.03 10.66
CA LEU A 163 -11.55 6.07 9.81
C LEU A 163 -12.97 6.49 10.22
N ILE A 164 -13.57 5.88 11.23
CA ILE A 164 -14.97 6.13 11.63
C ILE A 164 -15.08 6.54 13.09
N LYS A 165 -14.30 5.94 13.98
CA LYS A 165 -14.43 6.06 15.45
C LYS A 165 -14.41 7.48 15.99
N ASP A 166 -13.67 8.38 15.32
CA ASP A 166 -13.46 9.76 15.78
C ASP A 166 -14.50 10.75 15.20
N LEU A 167 -15.46 10.27 14.40
CA LEU A 167 -16.54 11.09 13.83
C LEU A 167 -17.54 11.55 14.90
N CYS A 168 -18.01 10.61 15.69
CA CYS A 168 -19.03 10.81 16.72
C CYS A 168 -18.72 9.88 17.90
N PRO A 169 -17.64 10.14 18.66
CA PRO A 169 -17.15 9.21 19.67
C PRO A 169 -18.15 8.94 20.80
N GLU A 170 -18.94 9.93 21.18
CA GLU A 170 -19.96 9.78 22.23
C GLU A 170 -21.10 8.86 21.80
N GLU A 171 -21.67 9.07 20.62
CA GLU A 171 -22.75 8.26 20.06
C GLU A 171 -22.27 6.83 19.77
N ILE A 172 -21.06 6.67 19.24
CA ILE A 172 -20.45 5.36 19.01
C ILE A 172 -20.27 4.61 20.33
N GLN A 173 -19.82 5.28 21.37
CA GLN A 173 -19.66 4.67 22.69
C GLN A 173 -21.02 4.30 23.33
N GLN A 174 -22.00 5.17 23.21
CA GLN A 174 -23.36 4.92 23.72
C GLN A 174 -23.98 3.69 23.05
N ILE A 175 -23.97 3.62 21.72
CA ILE A 175 -24.56 2.49 20.99
C ILE A 175 -23.80 1.19 21.25
N THR A 176 -22.45 1.24 21.33
CA THR A 176 -21.64 0.08 21.64
C THR A 176 -21.92 -0.46 23.04
N ASN A 177 -22.04 0.43 24.04
CA ASN A 177 -22.40 0.07 25.40
C ASN A 177 -23.82 -0.52 25.47
N TYR A 178 -24.77 0.08 24.74
CA TYR A 178 -26.15 -0.41 24.68
C TYR A 178 -26.22 -1.82 24.09
N ILE A 179 -25.51 -2.07 22.97
CA ILE A 179 -25.43 -3.39 22.36
C ILE A 179 -24.88 -4.43 23.35
N ASN A 180 -23.78 -4.10 24.03
CA ASN A 180 -23.12 -5.01 24.96
C ASN A 180 -23.95 -5.26 26.24
N GLN A 181 -24.51 -4.22 26.85
CA GLN A 181 -25.28 -4.34 28.11
C GLN A 181 -26.60 -5.09 27.92
N LYS A 182 -27.23 -4.92 26.75
CA LYS A 182 -28.50 -5.56 26.43
C LYS A 182 -28.34 -6.89 25.67
N ASN A 183 -27.10 -7.33 25.41
CA ASN A 183 -26.79 -8.52 24.61
C ASN A 183 -27.53 -8.54 23.27
N ILE A 184 -27.57 -7.40 22.57
CA ILE A 184 -28.27 -7.28 21.29
C ILE A 184 -27.50 -8.02 20.21
N VAL A 185 -28.13 -9.01 19.61
CA VAL A 185 -27.53 -9.82 18.53
C VAL A 185 -27.74 -9.15 17.17
N TYR A 186 -28.88 -8.50 16.96
CA TYR A 186 -29.20 -7.77 15.74
C TYR A 186 -29.59 -6.34 16.04
N VAL A 187 -28.88 -5.40 15.44
CA VAL A 187 -29.05 -3.95 15.65
C VAL A 187 -29.92 -3.40 14.54
N ILE A 188 -30.94 -2.62 14.89
CA ILE A 188 -31.84 -1.97 13.94
C ILE A 188 -31.08 -0.83 13.23
N GLU A 189 -31.19 -0.72 11.90
CA GLU A 189 -30.53 0.32 11.11
C GLU A 189 -30.75 1.74 11.64
N LYS A 190 -31.98 2.08 12.02
CA LYS A 190 -32.37 3.42 12.48
C LYS A 190 -31.60 3.87 13.72
N SER A 191 -31.17 2.95 14.59
CA SER A 191 -30.37 3.26 15.77
C SER A 191 -28.92 3.61 15.44
N LEU A 192 -28.49 3.39 14.21
CA LEU A 192 -27.14 3.65 13.69
C LEU A 192 -27.07 4.92 12.84
N HIS A 193 -28.18 5.65 12.66
CA HIS A 193 -28.29 6.84 11.80
C HIS A 193 -27.99 8.15 12.54
N PHE A 194 -26.92 8.24 13.32
CA PHE A 194 -26.58 9.43 14.09
C PHE A 194 -25.63 10.41 13.34
N HIS A 195 -25.07 10.00 12.21
CA HIS A 195 -24.22 10.84 11.35
C HIS A 195 -24.51 10.55 9.86
N GLU A 196 -24.20 11.48 8.95
CA GLU A 196 -24.41 11.30 7.50
C GLU A 196 -23.69 10.05 6.98
N LEU A 197 -22.42 9.86 7.37
CA LEU A 197 -21.63 8.70 6.97
C LEU A 197 -22.22 7.40 7.53
N THR A 198 -22.60 7.33 8.81
CA THR A 198 -23.20 6.13 9.39
C THR A 198 -24.57 5.82 8.78
N ARG A 199 -25.35 6.84 8.42
CA ARG A 199 -26.59 6.67 7.66
C ARG A 199 -26.35 6.07 6.28
N ALA A 200 -25.27 6.46 5.60
CA ALA A 200 -24.89 5.88 4.31
C ALA A 200 -24.38 4.44 4.45
N ILE A 201 -23.60 4.16 5.49
CA ILE A 201 -23.08 2.81 5.79
C ILE A 201 -24.22 1.84 6.09
N PHE A 202 -25.14 2.22 7.00
CA PHE A 202 -26.23 1.38 7.46
C PHE A 202 -27.54 1.66 6.70
N SER A 203 -27.44 1.86 5.37
CA SER A 203 -28.63 2.08 4.53
C SER A 203 -29.31 0.78 4.17
N SER A 204 -30.66 0.81 4.14
CA SER A 204 -31.52 -0.32 3.81
C SER A 204 -31.62 -0.63 2.30
N ASP A 205 -31.02 0.17 1.44
CA ASP A 205 -31.09 -0.04 -0.01
C ASP A 205 -30.34 -1.31 -0.43
N GLN A 206 -31.11 -2.38 -0.60
CA GLN A 206 -30.60 -3.69 -1.03
C GLN A 206 -30.35 -3.79 -2.54
N HIS A 207 -30.95 -2.89 -3.33
CA HIS A 207 -30.78 -2.87 -4.78
C HIS A 207 -29.57 -2.04 -5.21
N GLU A 208 -28.95 -1.31 -4.28
CA GLU A 208 -27.74 -0.54 -4.56
C GLU A 208 -26.59 -1.49 -4.87
N LYS A 209 -26.02 -1.38 -6.07
CA LYS A 209 -24.86 -2.18 -6.48
C LYS A 209 -23.68 -1.90 -5.54
N ILE A 210 -22.94 -2.92 -5.14
CA ILE A 210 -21.82 -2.81 -4.20
C ILE A 210 -20.82 -1.72 -4.59
N PRO A 211 -20.36 -1.59 -5.86
CA PRO A 211 -19.45 -0.51 -6.24
C PRO A 211 -20.04 0.90 -5.98
N VAL A 212 -21.32 1.12 -6.29
CA VAL A 212 -21.99 2.41 -6.06
C VAL A 212 -22.05 2.75 -4.57
N TYR A 213 -22.43 1.77 -3.75
CA TYR A 213 -22.44 1.87 -2.30
C TYR A 213 -21.07 2.24 -1.73
N LEU A 214 -20.01 1.56 -2.18
CA LEU A 214 -18.65 1.80 -1.71
C LEU A 214 -18.14 3.19 -2.14
N LEU A 215 -18.37 3.60 -3.38
CA LEU A 215 -17.98 4.93 -3.87
C LEU A 215 -18.66 6.06 -3.11
N LYS A 216 -19.95 5.90 -2.79
CA LYS A 216 -20.72 6.85 -1.97
C LYS A 216 -20.10 7.02 -0.59
N ILE A 217 -19.76 5.91 0.08
CA ILE A 217 -19.13 5.94 1.41
C ILE A 217 -17.75 6.57 1.35
N LEU A 218 -16.91 6.19 0.39
CA LEU A 218 -15.56 6.75 0.24
C LEU A 218 -15.60 8.27 -0.04
N ASN A 219 -16.58 8.74 -0.82
CA ASN A 219 -16.77 10.18 -1.07
C ASN A 219 -17.16 10.93 0.22
N LEU A 220 -18.11 10.40 0.99
CA LEU A 220 -18.50 10.97 2.27
C LEU A 220 -17.34 10.96 3.27
N LEU A 221 -16.58 9.87 3.31
CA LEU A 221 -15.40 9.73 4.17
C LEU A 221 -14.34 10.77 3.83
N THR A 222 -14.07 11.00 2.55
CA THR A 222 -13.13 12.03 2.11
C THR A 222 -13.56 13.43 2.58
N ARG A 223 -14.86 13.74 2.54
CA ARG A 223 -15.40 15.02 2.95
C ARG A 223 -15.44 15.23 4.47
N SER A 224 -15.75 14.19 5.24
CA SER A 224 -16.02 14.28 6.68
C SER A 224 -14.81 13.95 7.55
N VAL A 225 -13.93 13.04 7.13
CA VAL A 225 -12.82 12.49 7.93
C VAL A 225 -11.46 12.95 7.45
N LEU A 226 -11.22 12.90 6.14
CA LEU A 226 -9.93 13.23 5.55
C LEU A 226 -9.80 14.74 5.30
N LYS A 227 -9.84 15.53 6.38
CA LYS A 227 -9.59 16.98 6.34
C LYS A 227 -8.12 17.25 6.02
N GLU A 228 -7.76 18.54 5.89
CA GLU A 228 -6.40 18.97 5.51
C GLU A 228 -5.30 18.38 6.41
N GLU A 229 -5.58 18.16 7.68
CA GLU A 229 -4.66 17.62 8.71
C GLU A 229 -4.50 16.10 8.67
N ALA A 230 -5.27 15.37 7.86
CA ALA A 230 -5.14 13.90 7.80
C ALA A 230 -3.85 13.48 7.07
N ASP A 231 -3.31 12.31 7.47
CA ASP A 231 -2.10 11.72 6.92
C ASP A 231 -2.15 11.68 5.37
N PRO A 232 -1.21 12.31 4.67
CA PRO A 232 -1.15 12.33 3.20
C PRO A 232 -1.13 10.93 2.59
N ILE A 233 -0.48 9.96 3.25
CA ILE A 233 -0.39 8.57 2.80
C ILE A 233 -1.78 7.92 2.85
N GLU A 234 -2.55 8.17 3.91
CA GLU A 234 -3.90 7.61 4.04
C GLU A 234 -4.88 8.21 3.01
N LYS A 235 -4.75 9.51 2.71
CA LYS A 235 -5.50 10.17 1.62
C LYS A 235 -5.21 9.52 0.27
N GLU A 236 -3.95 9.26 -0.03
CA GLU A 236 -3.53 8.62 -1.29
C GLU A 236 -4.09 7.19 -1.41
N PHE A 237 -4.08 6.42 -0.34
CA PHE A 237 -4.69 5.09 -0.34
C PHE A 237 -6.20 5.13 -0.60
N VAL A 238 -6.92 6.05 0.05
CA VAL A 238 -8.37 6.22 -0.18
C VAL A 238 -8.64 6.64 -1.62
N PHE A 239 -7.87 7.57 -2.17
CA PHE A 239 -8.00 8.00 -3.56
C PHE A 239 -7.71 6.87 -4.55
N THR A 240 -6.65 6.10 -4.32
CA THR A 240 -6.29 4.95 -5.15
C THR A 240 -7.41 3.90 -5.15
N VAL A 241 -7.92 3.54 -3.97
CA VAL A 241 -9.02 2.56 -3.85
C VAL A 241 -10.30 3.08 -4.51
N TYR A 242 -10.62 4.36 -4.32
CA TYR A 242 -11.76 5.00 -5.00
C TYR A 242 -11.65 4.86 -6.52
N THR A 243 -10.49 5.21 -7.09
CA THR A 243 -10.25 5.11 -8.53
C THR A 243 -10.37 3.68 -9.05
N GLN A 244 -9.85 2.71 -8.31
CA GLN A 244 -9.96 1.29 -8.69
C GLN A 244 -11.41 0.79 -8.69
N ILE A 245 -12.21 1.16 -7.67
CA ILE A 245 -13.63 0.80 -7.62
C ILE A 245 -14.41 1.48 -8.76
N GLN A 246 -14.09 2.73 -9.07
CA GLN A 246 -14.71 3.46 -10.18
C GLN A 246 -14.40 2.79 -11.54
N ASN A 247 -13.16 2.38 -11.75
CA ASN A 247 -12.76 1.65 -12.97
C ASN A 247 -13.49 0.30 -13.05
N LEU A 248 -13.62 -0.39 -11.93
CA LEU A 248 -14.37 -1.65 -11.85
C LEU A 248 -15.85 -1.42 -12.22
N GLN A 249 -16.49 -0.38 -11.67
CA GLN A 249 -17.88 -0.04 -12.00
C GLN A 249 -18.06 0.21 -13.49
N ASN A 250 -17.19 1.02 -14.09
CA ASN A 250 -17.24 1.35 -15.52
C ASN A 250 -17.11 0.08 -16.39
N THR A 251 -16.26 -0.86 -16.01
CA THR A 251 -16.07 -2.13 -16.74
C THR A 251 -17.31 -3.04 -16.68
N PHE A 252 -18.14 -2.94 -15.64
CA PHE A 252 -19.38 -3.73 -15.51
C PHE A 252 -20.61 -3.04 -16.11
N GLU A 253 -20.51 -1.79 -16.52
CA GLU A 253 -21.57 -1.02 -17.18
C GLU A 253 -21.45 -1.02 -18.72
N GLU A 254 -20.30 -1.49 -19.26
CA GLU A 254 -20.09 -1.83 -20.67
C GLU A 254 -20.54 -3.26 -20.97
#